data_57fd29a25ac90f342e6d191aee5bbdac
#
_entry.id   57fd29a25ac90f342e6d191aee5bbdac
#
_cell.length_a   1.000
_cell.length_b   1.000
_cell.length_c   1.000
_cell.angle_alpha   90.00
_cell.angle_beta   90.00
_cell.angle_gamma   90.00
#
_symmetry.space_group_name_H-M   'P 1'
#
loop_
_entity.id
_entity.type
_entity.pdbx_description
1 polymer ?
#
loop_
_entity_poly.entity_id
_entity_poly.type
_entity_poly.pdbx_seq_one_letter_code
_entity_poly.pdbx_strand_id
1 'polypeptide(L)'
;MTAFIEAASPHVMNTYGRVPIALARGQGSRVWDVNGKEYLDGLGGIAVNTLGHNHAKLVPALQDQITKLIHTSNYYHSPLQEQLATKLVELSGMQNVFFCNSGLEANEAALKIARKFGVDKGIAKPEIVVYEKAFHGRSIATMSATGNPKIYSGFGPLVEGFIRVPLNDIEAIKKATEGNPNVVAVFFETIQGEGGINPMRVEYLQQLRKLCDERGWLMMIDEVQCGMGRTGKWFAHQWAGIVPDVMPLAKGLGSGVPIGAVVAGPKAANVLQPGNHGTTFG
;
A
#
# COMPACT_ATOMS: atom_id res chain seq x y z
N MET A 1 -10.40 -21.31 27.35
CA MET A 1 -9.38 -20.51 26.65
C MET A 1 -8.03 -21.21 26.56
N THR A 2 -7.51 -21.68 27.67
CA THR A 2 -6.24 -22.39 27.77
C THR A 2 -6.19 -23.59 26.83
N ALA A 3 -7.21 -24.44 26.80
CA ALA A 3 -7.23 -25.66 25.98
C ALA A 3 -7.15 -25.42 24.47
N PHE A 4 -7.76 -24.32 23.92
CA PHE A 4 -7.63 -24.02 22.50
C PHE A 4 -6.23 -23.48 22.16
N ILE A 5 -5.64 -22.68 23.04
CA ILE A 5 -4.29 -22.10 22.84
C ILE A 5 -3.21 -23.17 23.03
N GLU A 6 -3.38 -24.07 24.01
CA GLU A 6 -2.50 -25.23 24.22
C GLU A 6 -2.60 -26.23 23.07
N ALA A 7 -3.77 -26.34 22.42
CA ALA A 7 -4.00 -27.17 21.25
C ALA A 7 -3.73 -26.41 19.91
N ALA A 8 -3.14 -25.21 19.95
CA ALA A 8 -2.78 -24.48 18.75
C ALA A 8 -1.87 -25.32 17.85
N SER A 9 -2.27 -25.49 16.60
CA SER A 9 -1.59 -26.37 15.65
C SER A 9 -0.11 -26.03 15.51
N PRO A 10 0.82 -26.98 15.70
CA PRO A 10 2.24 -26.77 15.45
C PRO A 10 2.55 -26.61 13.95
N HIS A 11 1.54 -26.79 13.08
CA HIS A 11 1.71 -26.72 11.63
C HIS A 11 1.70 -25.27 11.06
N VAL A 12 1.31 -24.28 11.88
CA VAL A 12 1.41 -22.87 11.49
C VAL A 12 2.78 -22.33 11.89
N MET A 13 3.55 -21.83 10.92
CA MET A 13 4.87 -21.26 11.19
C MET A 13 4.78 -20.16 12.26
N ASN A 14 5.69 -20.19 13.22
CA ASN A 14 5.74 -19.23 14.33
C ASN A 14 6.41 -17.91 13.90
N THR A 15 5.81 -17.23 12.95
CA THR A 15 6.28 -15.93 12.43
C THR A 15 5.70 -14.72 13.16
N TYR A 16 4.76 -14.95 14.09
CA TYR A 16 4.06 -13.89 14.83
C TYR A 16 4.05 -14.18 16.33
N GLY A 17 4.34 -13.17 17.15
CA GLY A 17 4.06 -13.18 18.58
C GLY A 17 2.55 -12.99 18.83
N ARG A 18 1.77 -14.08 18.82
CA ARG A 18 0.32 -14.00 18.96
C ARG A 18 -0.09 -13.68 20.40
N VAL A 19 -1.06 -12.77 20.55
CA VAL A 19 -1.76 -12.58 21.81
C VAL A 19 -2.58 -13.84 22.11
N PRO A 20 -2.64 -14.36 23.35
CA PRO A 20 -3.36 -15.58 23.68
C PRO A 20 -4.88 -15.39 23.74
N ILE A 21 -5.48 -14.94 22.65
CA ILE A 21 -6.91 -14.73 22.45
C ILE A 21 -7.29 -15.38 21.13
N ALA A 22 -8.33 -16.23 21.15
CA ALA A 22 -8.89 -16.85 19.95
C ALA A 22 -10.23 -16.17 19.61
N LEU A 23 -10.25 -15.30 18.62
CA LEU A 23 -11.45 -14.58 18.18
C LEU A 23 -12.32 -15.47 17.29
N ALA A 24 -13.65 -15.46 17.51
CA ALA A 24 -14.62 -16.31 16.81
C ALA A 24 -15.63 -15.51 15.96
N ARG A 25 -15.99 -14.30 16.35
CA ARG A 25 -16.96 -13.48 15.63
C ARG A 25 -16.71 -11.98 15.87
N GLY A 26 -17.26 -11.14 14.98
CA GLY A 26 -17.21 -9.69 15.11
C GLY A 26 -18.50 -9.01 14.61
N GLN A 27 -18.78 -7.82 15.14
CA GLN A 27 -19.86 -6.95 14.71
C GLN A 27 -19.46 -5.49 14.93
N GLY A 28 -19.39 -4.71 13.86
CA GLY A 28 -18.89 -3.34 13.94
C GLY A 28 -17.46 -3.29 14.50
N SER A 29 -17.26 -2.54 15.57
CA SER A 29 -15.96 -2.45 16.29
C SER A 29 -15.84 -3.42 17.48
N ARG A 30 -16.70 -4.41 17.59
CA ARG A 30 -16.66 -5.40 18.68
C ARG A 30 -16.33 -6.79 18.14
N VAL A 31 -15.54 -7.53 18.91
CA VAL A 31 -15.17 -8.92 18.63
C VAL A 31 -15.38 -9.77 19.87
N TRP A 32 -15.63 -11.05 19.67
CA TRP A 32 -15.81 -12.02 20.73
C TRP A 32 -14.88 -13.19 20.55
N ASP A 33 -14.30 -13.61 21.65
CA ASP A 33 -13.48 -14.85 21.65
C ASP A 33 -14.36 -16.12 21.64
N VAL A 34 -13.69 -17.28 21.54
CA VAL A 34 -14.33 -18.60 21.54
C VAL A 34 -15.10 -18.92 22.83
N ASN A 35 -14.88 -18.19 23.90
CA ASN A 35 -15.60 -18.34 25.18
C ASN A 35 -16.74 -17.31 25.32
N GLY A 36 -16.98 -16.49 24.31
CA GLY A 36 -18.01 -15.46 24.29
C GLY A 36 -17.65 -14.16 25.00
N LYS A 37 -16.40 -13.97 25.42
CA LYS A 37 -15.94 -12.71 26.01
C LYS A 37 -15.82 -11.65 24.93
N GLU A 38 -16.38 -10.48 25.19
CA GLU A 38 -16.39 -9.33 24.30
C GLU A 38 -15.14 -8.46 24.48
N TYR A 39 -14.66 -7.92 23.37
CA TYR A 39 -13.57 -6.95 23.29
C TYR A 39 -13.91 -5.83 22.32
N LEU A 40 -13.38 -4.64 22.56
CA LEU A 40 -13.35 -3.55 21.58
C LEU A 40 -12.15 -3.78 20.64
N ASP A 41 -12.42 -3.86 19.33
CA ASP A 41 -11.37 -4.01 18.31
C ASP A 41 -10.81 -2.63 17.95
N GLY A 42 -9.75 -2.21 18.64
CA GLY A 42 -9.00 -0.99 18.31
C GLY A 42 -7.92 -1.22 17.24
N LEU A 43 -7.66 -2.48 16.85
CA LEU A 43 -6.64 -2.83 15.84
C LEU A 43 -7.23 -2.80 14.42
N GLY A 44 -8.49 -3.23 14.27
CA GLY A 44 -9.19 -3.30 12.98
C GLY A 44 -8.47 -4.13 11.93
N GLY A 45 -7.78 -5.22 12.34
CA GLY A 45 -6.97 -6.05 11.43
C GLY A 45 -5.72 -5.32 10.89
N ILE A 46 -5.13 -4.41 11.66
CA ILE A 46 -4.05 -3.48 11.30
C ILE A 46 -4.57 -2.47 10.24
N ALA A 47 -5.58 -1.69 10.64
CA ALA A 47 -6.25 -0.67 9.81
C ALA A 47 -6.89 -1.21 8.51
N VAL A 48 -7.34 -2.45 8.50
CA VAL A 48 -7.97 -3.12 7.34
C VAL A 48 -9.49 -2.97 7.36
N ASN A 49 -10.13 -3.28 8.50
CA ASN A 49 -11.59 -3.35 8.63
C ASN A 49 -12.21 -1.94 8.82
N THR A 50 -12.10 -1.09 7.81
CA THR A 50 -12.57 0.31 7.88
C THR A 50 -14.08 0.44 8.05
N LEU A 51 -14.86 -0.54 7.55
CA LEU A 51 -16.32 -0.61 7.71
C LEU A 51 -16.75 -1.36 8.98
N GLY A 52 -15.79 -1.93 9.74
CA GLY A 52 -16.07 -2.82 10.86
C GLY A 52 -16.44 -4.24 10.43
N HIS A 53 -16.54 -5.12 11.43
CA HIS A 53 -16.89 -6.53 11.21
C HIS A 53 -18.37 -6.70 10.84
N ASN A 54 -18.67 -7.69 9.98
CA ASN A 54 -20.02 -8.08 9.56
C ASN A 54 -20.88 -6.88 9.09
N HIS A 55 -20.30 -6.06 8.21
CA HIS A 55 -20.97 -4.84 7.72
C HIS A 55 -22.21 -5.18 6.89
N ALA A 56 -23.35 -4.55 7.24
CA ALA A 56 -24.67 -4.89 6.73
C ALA A 56 -24.88 -4.75 5.19
N LYS A 57 -24.00 -3.99 4.51
CA LYS A 57 -24.02 -3.88 3.04
C LYS A 57 -22.93 -4.71 2.38
N LEU A 58 -21.76 -4.83 2.99
CA LEU A 58 -20.62 -5.55 2.40
C LEU A 58 -20.88 -7.06 2.38
N VAL A 59 -21.30 -7.64 3.51
CA VAL A 59 -21.50 -9.10 3.61
C VAL A 59 -22.56 -9.62 2.64
N PRO A 60 -23.77 -9.04 2.53
CA PRO A 60 -24.75 -9.48 1.53
C PRO A 60 -24.27 -9.29 0.09
N ALA A 61 -23.52 -8.23 -0.23
CA ALA A 61 -22.96 -8.03 -1.56
C ALA A 61 -21.94 -9.11 -1.94
N LEU A 62 -21.09 -9.53 -1.00
CA LEU A 62 -20.16 -10.63 -1.19
C LEU A 62 -20.89 -11.98 -1.35
N GLN A 63 -21.91 -12.24 -0.53
CA GLN A 63 -22.73 -13.45 -0.62
C GLN A 63 -23.46 -13.54 -1.96
N ASP A 64 -24.01 -12.43 -2.46
CA ASP A 64 -24.66 -12.37 -3.76
C ASP A 64 -23.65 -12.60 -4.90
N GLN A 65 -22.50 -11.94 -4.88
CA GLN A 65 -21.49 -12.06 -5.93
C GLN A 65 -20.87 -13.47 -6.01
N ILE A 66 -20.61 -14.10 -4.86
CA ILE A 66 -20.01 -15.44 -4.80
C ILE A 66 -20.89 -16.50 -5.48
N THR A 67 -22.23 -16.31 -5.51
CA THR A 67 -23.15 -17.19 -6.19
C THR A 67 -23.21 -16.99 -7.71
N LYS A 68 -22.67 -15.87 -8.22
CA LYS A 68 -22.68 -15.52 -9.65
C LYS A 68 -21.38 -15.87 -10.34
N LEU A 69 -20.28 -15.34 -9.79
CA LEU A 69 -18.96 -15.46 -10.39
C LEU A 69 -17.88 -15.13 -9.37
N ILE A 70 -16.89 -16.01 -9.20
CA ILE A 70 -15.79 -15.81 -8.27
C ILE A 70 -14.55 -15.28 -9.00
N HIS A 71 -14.11 -15.96 -10.07
CA HIS A 71 -12.87 -15.62 -10.76
C HIS A 71 -12.89 -16.01 -12.24
N THR A 72 -12.34 -15.16 -13.11
CA THR A 72 -12.24 -15.40 -14.56
C THR A 72 -10.89 -15.04 -15.17
N SER A 73 -9.95 -14.55 -14.40
CA SER A 73 -8.70 -13.92 -14.82
C SER A 73 -8.87 -12.62 -15.63
N ASN A 74 -7.76 -11.92 -15.84
CA ASN A 74 -7.69 -10.68 -16.64
C ASN A 74 -7.66 -10.93 -18.17
N TYR A 75 -7.92 -12.16 -18.64
CA TYR A 75 -8.18 -12.43 -20.06
C TYR A 75 -9.55 -11.92 -20.50
N TYR A 76 -10.45 -11.68 -19.58
CA TYR A 76 -11.81 -11.20 -19.84
C TYR A 76 -12.07 -9.87 -19.12
N HIS A 77 -12.96 -9.07 -19.68
CA HIS A 77 -13.43 -7.87 -19.00
C HIS A 77 -14.28 -8.21 -17.78
N SER A 78 -14.06 -7.52 -16.67
CA SER A 78 -14.88 -7.61 -15.47
C SER A 78 -15.61 -6.29 -15.23
N PRO A 79 -16.94 -6.22 -15.32
CA PRO A 79 -17.68 -4.99 -15.09
C PRO A 79 -17.45 -4.38 -13.70
N LEU A 80 -17.28 -5.19 -12.67
CA LEU A 80 -17.00 -4.71 -11.30
C LEU A 80 -15.61 -4.11 -11.19
N GLN A 81 -14.61 -4.69 -11.84
CA GLN A 81 -13.25 -4.16 -11.89
C GLN A 81 -13.24 -2.77 -12.57
N GLU A 82 -13.94 -2.65 -13.72
CA GLU A 82 -14.03 -1.37 -14.45
C GLU A 82 -14.77 -0.29 -13.65
N GLN A 83 -15.86 -0.66 -12.96
CA GLN A 83 -16.60 0.25 -12.08
C GLN A 83 -15.73 0.73 -10.91
N LEU A 84 -14.97 -0.16 -10.27
CA LEU A 84 -14.08 0.22 -9.19
C LEU A 84 -12.94 1.10 -9.69
N ALA A 85 -12.35 0.78 -10.85
CA ALA A 85 -11.31 1.61 -11.49
C ALA A 85 -11.83 3.02 -11.77
N THR A 86 -13.00 3.15 -12.39
CA THR A 86 -13.66 4.44 -12.64
C THR A 86 -13.84 5.23 -11.35
N LYS A 87 -14.32 4.57 -10.29
CA LYS A 87 -14.53 5.25 -9.00
C LYS A 87 -13.24 5.72 -8.35
N LEU A 88 -12.17 4.92 -8.41
CA LEU A 88 -10.86 5.32 -7.89
C LEU A 88 -10.26 6.49 -8.66
N VAL A 89 -10.42 6.51 -9.98
CA VAL A 89 -9.98 7.62 -10.85
C VAL A 89 -10.76 8.90 -10.51
N GLU A 90 -12.08 8.83 -10.39
CA GLU A 90 -12.92 9.99 -10.00
C GLU A 90 -12.50 10.58 -8.65
N LEU A 91 -12.27 9.73 -7.65
CA LEU A 91 -11.94 10.15 -6.28
C LEU A 91 -10.52 10.70 -6.14
N SER A 92 -9.58 10.19 -6.94
CA SER A 92 -8.17 10.55 -6.86
C SER A 92 -7.77 11.68 -7.80
N GLY A 93 -8.53 11.91 -8.88
CA GLY A 93 -8.14 12.80 -9.97
C GLY A 93 -6.97 12.26 -10.81
N MET A 94 -6.68 10.96 -10.71
CA MET A 94 -5.62 10.29 -11.48
C MET A 94 -6.19 9.66 -12.76
N GLN A 95 -5.48 8.74 -13.45
CA GLN A 95 -5.85 8.36 -14.82
C GLN A 95 -6.30 6.91 -15.00
N ASN A 96 -5.58 5.93 -14.43
CA ASN A 96 -5.92 4.51 -14.56
C ASN A 96 -5.50 3.69 -13.35
N VAL A 97 -5.92 2.43 -13.29
CA VAL A 97 -5.75 1.55 -12.15
C VAL A 97 -5.25 0.17 -12.60
N PHE A 98 -4.26 -0.35 -11.90
CA PHE A 98 -3.89 -1.77 -11.93
C PHE A 98 -4.35 -2.41 -10.61
N PHE A 99 -5.04 -3.56 -10.68
CA PHE A 99 -5.48 -4.31 -9.50
C PHE A 99 -4.56 -5.48 -9.19
N CYS A 100 -4.47 -5.83 -7.90
CA CYS A 100 -3.70 -6.95 -7.37
C CYS A 100 -4.33 -7.44 -6.04
N ASN A 101 -3.61 -8.24 -5.23
CA ASN A 101 -4.23 -8.92 -4.09
C ASN A 101 -3.84 -8.33 -2.73
N SER A 102 -2.83 -7.48 -2.69
CA SER A 102 -2.27 -6.96 -1.43
C SER A 102 -1.55 -5.63 -1.63
N GLY A 103 -1.31 -4.91 -0.52
CA GLY A 103 -0.48 -3.71 -0.52
C GLY A 103 0.98 -3.98 -0.91
N LEU A 104 1.47 -5.19 -0.60
CA LEU A 104 2.80 -5.61 -1.01
C LEU A 104 2.91 -5.68 -2.54
N GLU A 105 1.94 -6.33 -3.22
CA GLU A 105 1.92 -6.40 -4.68
C GLU A 105 1.70 -5.02 -5.33
N ALA A 106 0.86 -4.18 -4.72
CA ALA A 106 0.69 -2.81 -5.16
C ALA A 106 2.00 -2.02 -5.08
N ASN A 107 2.75 -2.16 -4.00
CA ASN A 107 4.06 -1.51 -3.83
C ASN A 107 5.12 -2.09 -4.80
N GLU A 108 5.13 -3.40 -5.06
CA GLU A 108 5.97 -4.01 -6.10
C GLU A 108 5.66 -3.41 -7.49
N ALA A 109 4.39 -3.27 -7.84
CA ALA A 109 3.99 -2.65 -9.10
C ALA A 109 4.44 -1.18 -9.18
N ALA A 110 4.31 -0.41 -8.08
CA ALA A 110 4.78 0.97 -8.00
C ALA A 110 6.31 1.06 -8.20
N LEU A 111 7.08 0.20 -7.55
CA LEU A 111 8.54 0.13 -7.74
C LEU A 111 8.92 -0.23 -9.19
N LYS A 112 8.18 -1.16 -9.82
CA LYS A 112 8.37 -1.51 -11.24
C LYS A 112 8.03 -0.34 -12.16
N ILE A 113 6.96 0.41 -11.89
CA ILE A 113 6.61 1.64 -12.63
C ILE A 113 7.77 2.63 -12.56
N ALA A 114 8.30 2.92 -11.37
CA ALA A 114 9.41 3.85 -11.21
C ALA A 114 10.67 3.41 -11.96
N ARG A 115 11.04 2.13 -11.86
CA ARG A 115 12.21 1.60 -12.57
C ARG A 115 12.03 1.67 -14.08
N LYS A 116 10.88 1.20 -14.58
CA LYS A 116 10.61 1.24 -16.02
C LYS A 116 10.54 2.67 -16.54
N PHE A 117 9.92 3.58 -15.81
CA PHE A 117 9.90 5.01 -16.14
C PHE A 117 11.32 5.59 -16.31
N GLY A 118 12.26 5.21 -15.44
CA GLY A 118 13.66 5.61 -15.58
C GLY A 118 14.35 4.97 -16.79
N VAL A 119 14.16 3.67 -16.98
CA VAL A 119 14.75 2.95 -18.14
C VAL A 119 14.21 3.52 -19.47
N ASP A 120 12.94 3.82 -19.56
CA ASP A 120 12.32 4.43 -20.75
C ASP A 120 12.87 5.85 -21.03
N LYS A 121 13.47 6.50 -20.03
CA LYS A 121 14.22 7.76 -20.16
C LYS A 121 15.73 7.58 -20.40
N GLY A 122 16.20 6.35 -20.60
CA GLY A 122 17.61 6.03 -20.84
C GLY A 122 18.45 5.92 -19.57
N ILE A 123 17.85 5.89 -18.38
CA ILE A 123 18.56 5.72 -17.11
C ILE A 123 18.75 4.23 -16.84
N ALA A 124 19.99 3.75 -16.97
CA ALA A 124 20.30 2.32 -16.85
C ALA A 124 20.13 1.76 -15.42
N LYS A 125 20.32 2.60 -14.39
CA LYS A 125 20.22 2.23 -12.97
C LYS A 125 19.29 3.22 -12.25
N PRO A 126 17.96 3.13 -12.44
CA PRO A 126 17.01 4.03 -11.79
C PRO A 126 17.07 3.92 -10.27
N GLU A 127 17.11 5.05 -9.59
CA GLU A 127 17.13 5.15 -8.13
C GLU A 127 15.88 5.83 -7.60
N ILE A 128 15.43 5.38 -6.44
CA ILE A 128 14.21 5.84 -5.77
C ILE A 128 14.58 6.35 -4.37
N VAL A 129 14.20 7.59 -4.07
CA VAL A 129 14.32 8.12 -2.71
C VAL A 129 13.24 7.49 -1.84
N VAL A 130 13.63 6.96 -0.69
CA VAL A 130 12.76 6.36 0.34
C VAL A 130 13.11 6.93 1.71
N TYR A 131 12.28 6.70 2.72
CA TYR A 131 12.45 7.33 4.02
C TYR A 131 12.87 6.34 5.11
N GLU A 132 13.65 6.83 6.07
CA GLU A 132 13.87 6.15 7.33
C GLU A 132 12.53 5.81 8.00
N LYS A 133 12.45 4.67 8.67
CA LYS A 133 11.26 4.13 9.34
C LYS A 133 10.06 3.86 8.43
N ALA A 134 10.15 4.05 7.10
CA ALA A 134 9.08 3.67 6.19
C ALA A 134 8.84 2.15 6.19
N PHE A 135 7.59 1.75 5.89
CA PHE A 135 7.23 0.35 5.69
C PHE A 135 6.44 0.21 4.39
N HIS A 136 6.98 -0.58 3.44
CA HIS A 136 6.35 -0.79 2.14
C HIS A 136 6.04 -2.25 1.81
N GLY A 137 6.37 -3.18 2.70
CA GLY A 137 6.10 -4.62 2.52
C GLY A 137 7.25 -5.52 2.90
N ARG A 138 7.09 -6.83 2.63
CA ARG A 138 8.04 -7.89 3.01
C ARG A 138 8.53 -8.76 1.84
N SER A 139 8.23 -8.40 0.57
CA SER A 139 8.94 -8.96 -0.57
C SER A 139 10.37 -8.43 -0.61
N ILE A 140 11.24 -9.07 -1.38
CA ILE A 140 12.67 -8.67 -1.43
C ILE A 140 12.81 -7.20 -1.85
N ALA A 141 12.04 -6.72 -2.84
CA ALA A 141 12.15 -5.33 -3.29
C ALA A 141 11.47 -4.34 -2.33
N THR A 142 10.24 -4.61 -1.87
CA THR A 142 9.56 -3.71 -0.91
C THR A 142 10.25 -3.68 0.45
N MET A 143 10.84 -4.80 0.88
CA MET A 143 11.67 -4.88 2.07
C MET A 143 12.93 -4.01 1.92
N SER A 144 13.54 -4.00 0.73
CA SER A 144 14.71 -3.17 0.44
C SER A 144 14.38 -1.67 0.43
N ALA A 145 13.14 -1.29 0.07
CA ALA A 145 12.63 0.08 0.17
C ALA A 145 12.25 0.48 1.60
N THR A 146 11.98 -0.49 2.48
CA THR A 146 11.58 -0.27 3.87
C THR A 146 12.73 0.31 4.70
N GLY A 147 12.43 1.30 5.54
CA GLY A 147 13.43 2.05 6.34
C GLY A 147 13.71 1.49 7.73
N ASN A 148 13.24 0.29 8.06
CA ASN A 148 13.43 -0.37 9.36
C ASN A 148 14.38 -1.57 9.25
N PRO A 149 15.62 -1.49 9.80
CA PRO A 149 16.60 -2.58 9.73
C PRO A 149 16.11 -3.94 10.27
N LYS A 150 15.20 -3.94 11.24
CA LYS A 150 14.63 -5.18 11.79
C LYS A 150 13.83 -6.00 10.75
N ILE A 151 13.35 -5.35 9.70
CA ILE A 151 12.54 -6.00 8.65
C ILE A 151 13.43 -6.76 7.66
N TYR A 152 14.62 -6.26 7.35
CA TYR A 152 15.49 -6.82 6.33
C TYR A 152 16.76 -7.49 6.86
N SER A 153 17.02 -7.44 8.18
CA SER A 153 18.17 -8.13 8.78
C SER A 153 18.07 -9.64 8.55
N GLY A 154 19.14 -10.22 8.01
CA GLY A 154 19.23 -11.65 7.69
C GLY A 154 18.69 -12.05 6.31
N PHE A 155 18.16 -11.10 5.51
CA PHE A 155 17.60 -11.37 4.17
C PHE A 155 18.39 -10.73 3.02
N GLY A 156 19.66 -10.38 3.28
CA GLY A 156 20.53 -9.81 2.22
C GLY A 156 20.94 -10.83 1.16
N PRO A 157 21.47 -10.35 -0.01
CA PRO A 157 21.65 -8.94 -0.32
C PRO A 157 20.35 -8.23 -0.63
N LEU A 158 20.26 -6.95 -0.27
CA LEU A 158 19.10 -6.11 -0.60
C LEU A 158 19.15 -5.70 -2.07
N VAL A 159 17.97 -5.39 -2.63
CA VAL A 159 17.86 -4.79 -3.96
C VAL A 159 18.44 -3.39 -3.94
N GLU A 160 19.33 -3.09 -4.86
CA GLU A 160 19.95 -1.78 -5.04
C GLU A 160 18.99 -0.74 -5.64
N GLY A 161 19.37 0.55 -5.55
CA GLY A 161 18.65 1.66 -6.16
C GLY A 161 17.69 2.36 -5.18
N PHE A 162 17.98 2.30 -3.87
CA PHE A 162 17.22 3.05 -2.86
C PHE A 162 18.13 4.02 -2.09
N ILE A 163 17.76 5.31 -2.10
CA ILE A 163 18.42 6.39 -1.35
C ILE A 163 17.54 6.71 -0.14
N ARG A 164 18.06 6.48 1.08
CA ARG A 164 17.31 6.74 2.33
C ARG A 164 17.58 8.13 2.87
N VAL A 165 16.48 8.82 3.24
CA VAL A 165 16.52 10.17 3.79
C VAL A 165 15.66 10.29 5.04
N PRO A 166 15.93 11.24 5.95
CA PRO A 166 15.06 11.50 7.09
C PRO A 166 13.72 12.11 6.68
N LEU A 167 12.71 11.92 7.55
CA LEU A 167 11.35 12.45 7.34
C LEU A 167 11.32 13.97 7.53
N ASN A 168 10.52 14.66 6.72
CA ASN A 168 10.27 16.11 6.82
C ASN A 168 11.52 17.00 6.66
N ASP A 169 12.54 16.54 5.93
CA ASP A 169 13.76 17.29 5.63
C ASP A 169 14.00 17.37 4.11
N ILE A 170 13.60 18.48 3.50
CA ILE A 170 13.74 18.70 2.05
C ILE A 170 15.19 18.92 1.63
N GLU A 171 16.01 19.50 2.51
CA GLU A 171 17.41 19.74 2.23
C GLU A 171 18.22 18.44 2.27
N ALA A 172 17.83 17.50 3.12
CA ALA A 172 18.43 16.16 3.11
C ALA A 172 18.19 15.44 1.76
N ILE A 173 17.00 15.57 1.16
CA ILE A 173 16.76 15.03 -0.18
C ILE A 173 17.64 15.70 -1.21
N LYS A 174 17.66 17.03 -1.26
CA LYS A 174 18.49 17.79 -2.21
C LYS A 174 19.95 17.40 -2.13
N LYS A 175 20.49 17.29 -0.91
CA LYS A 175 21.87 16.87 -0.65
C LYS A 175 22.14 15.43 -1.07
N ALA A 176 21.25 14.50 -0.72
CA ALA A 176 21.42 13.08 -1.04
C ALA A 176 21.30 12.78 -2.54
N THR A 177 20.69 13.67 -3.29
CA THR A 177 20.47 13.53 -4.75
C THR A 177 21.27 14.54 -5.58
N GLU A 178 22.20 15.29 -4.96
CA GLU A 178 23.01 16.29 -5.64
C GLU A 178 23.88 15.63 -6.72
N GLY A 179 23.81 16.14 -7.95
CA GLY A 179 24.57 15.61 -9.07
C GLY A 179 24.21 14.19 -9.52
N ASN A 180 23.16 13.57 -8.95
CA ASN A 180 22.76 12.21 -9.28
C ASN A 180 21.64 12.19 -10.33
N PRO A 181 21.95 11.87 -11.62
CA PRO A 181 20.96 11.84 -12.69
C PRO A 181 20.08 10.58 -12.67
N ASN A 182 20.37 9.59 -11.82
CA ASN A 182 19.68 8.30 -11.80
C ASN A 182 18.39 8.33 -10.98
N VAL A 183 18.16 9.40 -10.21
CA VAL A 183 16.94 9.50 -9.37
C VAL A 183 15.72 9.70 -10.26
N VAL A 184 14.74 8.83 -10.11
CA VAL A 184 13.52 8.82 -10.95
C VAL A 184 12.24 9.03 -10.15
N ALA A 185 12.26 8.79 -8.85
CA ALA A 185 11.06 8.86 -8.00
C ALA A 185 11.41 9.12 -6.53
N VAL A 186 10.40 9.58 -5.79
CA VAL A 186 10.35 9.58 -4.33
C VAL A 186 9.18 8.71 -3.90
N PHE A 187 9.38 7.77 -2.96
CA PHE A 187 8.36 6.84 -2.49
C PHE A 187 8.22 6.89 -0.97
N PHE A 188 7.00 7.14 -0.48
CA PHE A 188 6.75 7.39 0.94
C PHE A 188 5.29 7.16 1.35
N GLU A 189 5.06 7.06 2.67
CA GLU A 189 3.75 7.14 3.32
C GLU A 189 3.52 8.59 3.80
N THR A 190 2.33 9.17 3.60
CA THR A 190 1.98 10.49 4.18
C THR A 190 1.95 10.47 5.72
N ILE A 191 1.65 9.31 6.28
CA ILE A 191 1.77 9.01 7.71
C ILE A 191 2.42 7.63 7.80
N GLN A 192 3.64 7.56 8.33
CA GLN A 192 4.31 6.29 8.56
C GLN A 192 3.57 5.50 9.65
N GLY A 193 2.88 4.41 9.28
CA GLY A 193 2.11 3.60 10.22
C GLY A 193 3.01 2.75 11.11
N GLU A 194 3.69 1.77 10.55
CA GLU A 194 4.61 0.85 11.24
C GLU A 194 5.82 1.58 11.87
N GLY A 195 6.20 2.71 11.29
CA GLY A 195 7.30 3.54 11.78
C GLY A 195 7.02 4.31 13.07
N GLY A 196 5.77 4.27 13.60
CA GLY A 196 5.39 4.90 14.87
C GLY A 196 4.41 6.07 14.75
N ILE A 197 3.54 6.08 13.72
CA ILE A 197 2.53 7.11 13.45
C ILE A 197 3.20 8.49 13.27
N ASN A 198 4.13 8.56 12.34
CA ASN A 198 4.87 9.79 12.04
C ASN A 198 4.25 10.52 10.83
N PRO A 199 3.52 11.63 11.02
CA PRO A 199 2.94 12.37 9.90
C PRO A 199 4.00 13.23 9.19
N MET A 200 3.86 13.34 7.87
CA MET A 200 4.53 14.37 7.10
C MET A 200 3.79 15.70 7.23
N ARG A 201 4.55 16.79 7.32
CA ARG A 201 3.99 18.15 7.34
C ARG A 201 3.41 18.50 5.97
N VAL A 202 2.30 19.23 5.95
CA VAL A 202 1.62 19.65 4.71
C VAL A 202 2.55 20.47 3.83
N GLU A 203 3.26 21.43 4.42
CA GLU A 203 4.21 22.31 3.71
C GLU A 203 5.36 21.49 3.09
N TYR A 204 5.82 20.45 3.80
CA TYR A 204 6.84 19.54 3.28
C TYR A 204 6.33 18.75 2.06
N LEU A 205 5.12 18.21 2.12
CA LEU A 205 4.49 17.50 0.99
C LEU A 205 4.35 18.39 -0.24
N GLN A 206 3.97 19.67 -0.05
CA GLN A 206 3.88 20.66 -1.12
C GLN A 206 5.26 21.00 -1.72
N GLN A 207 6.28 21.18 -0.87
CA GLN A 207 7.67 21.38 -1.33
C GLN A 207 8.20 20.16 -2.09
N LEU A 208 7.88 18.95 -1.60
CA LEU A 208 8.30 17.71 -2.24
C LEU A 208 7.61 17.52 -3.61
N ARG A 209 6.32 17.87 -3.74
CA ARG A 209 5.63 17.86 -5.03
C ARG A 209 6.33 18.79 -6.03
N LYS A 210 6.62 20.01 -5.61
CA LYS A 210 7.35 20.99 -6.43
C LYS A 210 8.72 20.46 -6.85
N LEU A 211 9.49 19.90 -5.92
CA LEU A 211 10.80 19.32 -6.20
C LEU A 211 10.71 18.17 -7.22
N CYS A 212 9.72 17.27 -7.07
CA CYS A 212 9.50 16.18 -8.03
C CYS A 212 9.15 16.73 -9.44
N ASP A 213 8.36 17.80 -9.53
CA ASP A 213 8.02 18.42 -10.80
C ASP A 213 9.24 19.08 -11.46
N GLU A 214 10.04 19.83 -10.71
CA GLU A 214 11.26 20.48 -11.18
C GLU A 214 12.32 19.48 -11.67
N ARG A 215 12.43 18.32 -11.00
CA ARG A 215 13.40 17.27 -11.31
C ARG A 215 12.89 16.24 -12.32
N GLY A 216 11.60 16.28 -12.69
CA GLY A 216 10.97 15.30 -13.57
C GLY A 216 10.85 13.90 -12.94
N TRP A 217 10.81 13.82 -11.60
CA TRP A 217 10.63 12.60 -10.84
C TRP A 217 9.16 12.22 -10.68
N LEU A 218 8.89 10.95 -10.45
CA LEU A 218 7.57 10.49 -9.99
C LEU A 218 7.44 10.73 -8.48
N MET A 219 6.34 11.33 -8.06
CA MET A 219 5.92 11.35 -6.66
C MET A 219 5.03 10.14 -6.43
N MET A 220 5.50 9.19 -5.65
CA MET A 220 4.79 7.95 -5.33
C MET A 220 4.38 7.96 -3.86
N ILE A 221 3.10 7.85 -3.59
CA ILE A 221 2.54 7.91 -2.23
C ILE A 221 1.88 6.58 -1.88
N ASP A 222 2.47 5.87 -0.92
CA ASP A 222 1.90 4.66 -0.34
C ASP A 222 0.69 5.01 0.54
N GLU A 223 -0.49 4.86 -0.01
CA GLU A 223 -1.77 5.07 0.67
C GLU A 223 -2.42 3.74 1.14
N VAL A 224 -1.62 2.67 1.20
CA VAL A 224 -2.09 1.35 1.67
C VAL A 224 -2.70 1.43 3.07
N GLN A 225 -2.14 2.23 3.96
CA GLN A 225 -2.70 2.43 5.30
C GLN A 225 -3.44 3.76 5.46
N CYS A 226 -2.94 4.84 4.86
CA CYS A 226 -3.47 6.18 5.04
C CYS A 226 -4.70 6.48 4.17
N GLY A 227 -4.89 5.73 3.09
CA GLY A 227 -5.98 5.92 2.14
C GLY A 227 -7.33 5.38 2.61
N MET A 228 -8.27 5.39 1.69
CA MET A 228 -9.62 4.81 1.85
C MET A 228 -10.38 5.34 3.08
N GLY A 229 -10.31 6.66 3.30
CA GLY A 229 -11.06 7.34 4.37
C GLY A 229 -10.37 7.35 5.73
N ARG A 230 -9.20 6.71 5.91
CA ARG A 230 -8.52 6.57 7.20
C ARG A 230 -8.26 7.90 7.90
N THR A 231 -7.97 8.96 7.16
CA THR A 231 -7.61 10.28 7.68
C THR A 231 -8.74 11.31 7.57
N GLY A 232 -9.96 10.89 7.17
CA GLY A 232 -11.12 11.76 7.00
C GLY A 232 -11.29 12.35 5.59
N LYS A 233 -10.34 12.09 4.68
CA LYS A 233 -10.48 12.27 3.23
C LYS A 233 -10.31 10.93 2.54
N TRP A 234 -10.72 10.80 1.27
CA TRP A 234 -10.54 9.54 0.53
C TRP A 234 -9.09 9.10 0.54
N PHE A 235 -8.16 10.05 0.32
CA PHE A 235 -6.72 9.82 0.35
C PHE A 235 -6.04 10.88 1.21
N ALA A 236 -4.98 10.47 1.94
CA ALA A 236 -4.32 11.36 2.89
C ALA A 236 -3.58 12.53 2.21
N HIS A 237 -3.05 12.33 0.99
CA HIS A 237 -2.40 13.40 0.22
C HIS A 237 -3.34 14.58 -0.07
N GLN A 238 -4.65 14.37 -0.07
CA GLN A 238 -5.65 15.42 -0.30
C GLN A 238 -5.66 16.51 0.79
N TRP A 239 -5.09 16.23 1.97
CA TRP A 239 -4.91 17.25 3.02
C TRP A 239 -3.86 18.29 2.62
N ALA A 240 -2.87 17.91 1.82
CA ALA A 240 -1.85 18.81 1.30
C ALA A 240 -2.26 19.48 -0.03
N GLY A 241 -3.41 19.13 -0.60
CA GLY A 241 -3.88 19.67 -1.89
C GLY A 241 -2.98 19.25 -3.08
N ILE A 242 -2.30 18.13 -2.97
CA ILE A 242 -1.41 17.59 -4.02
C ILE A 242 -2.02 16.33 -4.65
N VAL A 243 -1.56 15.98 -5.84
CA VAL A 243 -1.88 14.71 -6.52
C VAL A 243 -0.57 13.96 -6.80
N PRO A 244 -0.44 12.68 -6.38
CA PRO A 244 0.72 11.87 -6.70
C PRO A 244 0.72 11.41 -8.17
N ASP A 245 1.89 10.93 -8.64
CA ASP A 245 2.00 10.30 -9.95
C ASP A 245 1.70 8.79 -9.87
N VAL A 246 1.92 8.15 -8.71
CA VAL A 246 1.62 6.72 -8.44
C VAL A 246 1.12 6.58 -7.01
N MET A 247 0.04 5.84 -6.81
CA MET A 247 -0.60 5.66 -5.51
C MET A 247 -1.01 4.20 -5.29
N PRO A 248 -0.21 3.42 -4.56
CA PRO A 248 -0.60 2.10 -4.06
C PRO A 248 -1.70 2.17 -3.00
N LEU A 249 -2.66 1.25 -3.09
CA LEU A 249 -3.81 1.10 -2.20
C LEU A 249 -3.99 -0.35 -1.78
N ALA A 250 -4.51 -0.60 -0.59
CA ALA A 250 -4.99 -1.91 -0.11
C ALA A 250 -5.82 -1.73 1.17
N LYS A 251 -5.73 -2.66 2.11
CA LYS A 251 -6.35 -2.61 3.45
C LYS A 251 -7.81 -2.15 3.40
N GLY A 252 -8.06 -0.88 3.73
CA GLY A 252 -9.40 -0.29 3.71
C GLY A 252 -10.14 -0.38 2.38
N LEU A 253 -9.42 -0.56 1.26
CA LEU A 253 -10.02 -0.77 -0.06
C LEU A 253 -10.96 -1.99 -0.08
N GLY A 254 -10.55 -3.10 0.57
CA GLY A 254 -11.36 -4.32 0.65
C GLY A 254 -12.10 -4.49 1.96
N SER A 255 -11.78 -3.69 3.00
CA SER A 255 -12.38 -3.77 4.34
C SER A 255 -12.48 -5.19 4.91
N GLY A 256 -11.41 -5.99 4.74
CA GLY A 256 -11.29 -7.37 5.21
C GLY A 256 -11.07 -8.39 4.10
N VAL A 257 -11.47 -8.10 2.86
CA VAL A 257 -11.17 -8.94 1.69
C VAL A 257 -9.81 -8.55 1.12
N PRO A 258 -8.92 -9.52 0.80
CA PRO A 258 -7.64 -9.24 0.18
C PRO A 258 -7.80 -8.58 -1.19
N ILE A 259 -7.33 -7.36 -1.31
CA ILE A 259 -7.26 -6.60 -2.56
C ILE A 259 -6.17 -5.53 -2.44
N GLY A 260 -5.50 -5.24 -3.53
CA GLY A 260 -4.63 -4.10 -3.70
C GLY A 260 -4.87 -3.42 -5.04
N ALA A 261 -4.42 -2.19 -5.17
CA ALA A 261 -4.48 -1.46 -6.42
C ALA A 261 -3.31 -0.49 -6.52
N VAL A 262 -2.92 -0.14 -7.74
CA VAL A 262 -2.06 1.01 -8.01
C VAL A 262 -2.84 1.95 -8.91
N VAL A 263 -3.06 3.17 -8.44
CA VAL A 263 -3.63 4.24 -9.26
C VAL A 263 -2.47 5.05 -9.84
N ALA A 264 -2.47 5.26 -11.15
CA ALA A 264 -1.43 5.99 -11.86
C ALA A 264 -1.98 7.30 -12.45
N GLY A 265 -1.22 8.37 -12.27
CA GLY A 265 -1.46 9.66 -12.90
C GLY A 265 -0.86 9.75 -14.31
N PRO A 266 -1.06 10.85 -15.03
CA PRO A 266 -0.67 10.98 -16.45
C PRO A 266 0.80 10.66 -16.76
N LYS A 267 1.74 10.96 -15.84
CA LYS A 267 3.17 10.66 -16.03
C LYS A 267 3.47 9.15 -15.99
N ALA A 268 2.63 8.36 -15.31
CA ALA A 268 2.87 6.94 -15.02
C ALA A 268 1.87 5.99 -15.69
N ALA A 269 0.73 6.48 -16.14
CA ALA A 269 -0.40 5.69 -16.62
C ALA A 269 -0.08 4.74 -17.80
N ASN A 270 0.89 5.10 -18.63
CA ASN A 270 1.30 4.33 -19.81
C ASN A 270 2.67 3.67 -19.68
N VAL A 271 3.26 3.65 -18.50
CA VAL A 271 4.59 3.06 -18.27
C VAL A 271 4.54 1.54 -18.37
N LEU A 272 3.53 0.91 -17.76
CA LEU A 272 3.31 -0.52 -17.91
C LEU A 272 2.39 -0.79 -19.11
N GLN A 273 2.84 -1.68 -19.99
CA GLN A 273 2.14 -2.12 -21.19
C GLN A 273 1.84 -3.63 -21.10
N PRO A 274 0.94 -4.17 -21.94
CA PRO A 274 0.68 -5.60 -21.98
C PRO A 274 1.96 -6.44 -21.99
N GLY A 275 2.03 -7.42 -21.08
CA GLY A 275 3.22 -8.29 -20.89
C GLY A 275 4.27 -7.77 -19.92
N ASN A 276 4.24 -6.50 -19.48
CA ASN A 276 5.24 -5.96 -18.54
C ASN A 276 4.98 -6.36 -17.08
N HIS A 277 3.73 -6.49 -16.70
CA HIS A 277 3.30 -6.86 -15.36
C HIS A 277 1.93 -7.51 -15.40
N GLY A 278 1.58 -8.27 -14.35
CA GLY A 278 0.29 -8.92 -14.27
C GLY A 278 0.09 -9.60 -12.91
N THR A 279 -1.14 -10.04 -12.69
CA THR A 279 -1.58 -10.81 -11.54
C THR A 279 -2.67 -11.78 -11.97
N THR A 280 -2.81 -12.90 -11.27
CA THR A 280 -3.86 -13.88 -11.57
C THR A 280 -5.24 -13.41 -11.08
N PHE A 281 -5.32 -12.87 -9.88
CA PHE A 281 -6.59 -12.59 -9.19
C PHE A 281 -7.00 -11.11 -9.19
N GLY A 282 -6.10 -10.19 -9.50
CA GLY A 282 -6.36 -8.75 -9.48
C GLY A 282 -7.07 -8.20 -10.71
#